data_7c6a24947985c4edf7eb8e02c4aef9d6
#
_entry.id   7c6a24947985c4edf7eb8e02c4aef9d6
#
_cell.length_a   1.000
_cell.length_b   1.000
_cell.length_c   1.000
_cell.angle_alpha   90.00
_cell.angle_beta   90.00
_cell.angle_gamma   90.00
#
_symmetry.space_group_name_H-M   'P 1'
#
loop_
_entity.id
_entity.type
_entity.pdbx_description
1 polymer ?
#
loop_
_entity_poly.entity_id
_entity_poly.type
_entity_poly.pdbx_seq_one_letter_code
_entity_poly.pdbx_strand_id
1 'polypeptide(L)' 'MKYVCDVCGYIYDPAVGDPDNGIDAGTAFEALPEDWVCPLCGVGKDDFSPEA' A
#
# COMPACT_ATOMS: atom_id res chain seq x y z
N MET A 1 -2.28 9.47 5.50
CA MET A 1 -0.95 9.62 4.85
C MET A 1 -0.80 8.57 3.76
N LYS A 2 -0.38 8.99 2.59
CA LYS A 2 -0.14 8.07 1.49
C LYS A 2 1.25 7.46 1.58
N TYR A 3 1.40 6.29 0.98
CA TYR A 3 2.69 5.61 0.90
C TYR A 3 3.01 5.30 -0.55
N VAL A 4 4.25 5.46 -0.95
CA VAL A 4 4.70 5.24 -2.32
C VAL A 4 5.63 4.02 -2.36
N CYS A 5 5.41 3.16 -3.35
CA CYS A 5 6.30 2.03 -3.60
C CYS A 5 7.62 2.56 -4.16
N ASP A 6 8.72 2.24 -3.50
CA ASP A 6 10.03 2.73 -3.90
C ASP A 6 10.54 2.07 -5.18
N VAL A 7 9.91 1.00 -5.62
CA VAL A 7 10.33 0.23 -6.80
C VAL A 7 9.59 0.66 -8.05
N CYS A 8 8.25 0.73 -7.99
CA CYS A 8 7.44 1.01 -9.18
C CYS A 8 6.67 2.33 -9.13
N GLY A 9 6.63 2.98 -7.95
CA GLY A 9 5.92 4.25 -7.82
C GLY A 9 4.43 4.14 -7.54
N TYR A 10 3.93 2.94 -7.25
CA TYR A 10 2.53 2.76 -6.87
C TYR A 10 2.24 3.54 -5.60
N ILE A 11 1.10 4.24 -5.56
CA ILE A 11 0.68 5.00 -4.38
C ILE A 11 -0.42 4.25 -3.66
N TYR A 12 -0.17 3.88 -2.39
CA TYR A 12 -1.23 3.37 -1.52
C TYR A 12 -1.89 4.55 -0.82
N ASP A 13 -3.15 4.80 -1.15
CA ASP A 13 -3.95 5.85 -0.51
C ASP A 13 -4.89 5.19 0.49
N PRO A 14 -4.73 5.41 1.80
CA PRO A 14 -5.62 4.81 2.79
C PRO A 14 -7.09 5.15 2.58
N ALA A 15 -7.39 6.32 2.02
CA ALA A 15 -8.78 6.70 1.75
C ALA A 15 -9.43 5.82 0.67
N VAL A 16 -8.63 5.23 -0.18
CA VAL A 16 -9.09 4.38 -1.29
C VAL A 16 -8.96 2.89 -0.95
N GLY A 17 -7.90 2.54 -0.22
CA GLY A 17 -7.58 1.14 0.06
C GLY A 17 -7.08 0.41 -1.18
N ASP A 18 -7.28 -0.90 -1.18
CA ASP A 18 -6.91 -1.77 -2.29
C ASP A 18 -7.97 -2.86 -2.42
N PRO A 19 -9.19 -2.50 -2.86
CA PRO A 19 -10.32 -3.43 -2.85
C PRO A 19 -10.09 -4.66 -3.73
N ASP A 20 -9.29 -4.54 -4.78
CA ASP A 20 -8.98 -5.69 -5.65
C ASP A 20 -8.21 -6.78 -4.91
N ASN A 21 -7.55 -6.42 -3.82
CA ASN A 21 -6.80 -7.35 -2.98
C ASN A 21 -7.41 -7.48 -1.59
N GLY A 22 -8.68 -7.10 -1.44
CA GLY A 22 -9.42 -7.30 -0.21
C GLY A 22 -9.14 -6.26 0.87
N ILE A 23 -8.58 -5.11 0.53
CA ILE A 23 -8.29 -4.04 1.47
C ILE A 23 -9.36 -2.96 1.34
N ASP A 24 -10.16 -2.79 2.37
CA ASP A 24 -11.25 -1.80 2.36
C ASP A 24 -10.69 -0.37 2.39
N ALA A 25 -11.46 0.54 1.79
CA ALA A 25 -11.18 1.97 1.92
C ALA A 25 -11.18 2.36 3.40
N GLY A 26 -10.26 3.24 3.78
CA GLY A 26 -10.10 3.65 5.17
C GLY A 26 -9.11 2.81 5.96
N THR A 27 -8.44 1.85 5.34
CA THR A 27 -7.44 1.03 6.00
C THR A 27 -6.09 1.75 6.01
N ALA A 28 -5.57 2.02 7.19
CA ALA A 28 -4.24 2.63 7.31
C ALA A 28 -3.16 1.68 6.80
N PHE A 29 -2.07 2.23 6.29
CA PHE A 29 -0.97 1.41 5.77
C PHE A 29 -0.44 0.46 6.85
N GLU A 30 -0.33 0.94 8.08
CA GLU A 30 0.16 0.13 9.20
C GLU A 30 -0.78 -1.02 9.56
N ALA A 31 -2.05 -0.91 9.17
CA ALA A 31 -3.05 -1.95 9.44
C ALA A 31 -3.10 -3.02 8.34
N LEU A 32 -2.35 -2.84 7.25
CA LEU A 32 -2.31 -3.84 6.18
C LEU A 32 -1.71 -5.14 6.69
N PRO A 33 -2.16 -6.29 6.17
CA PRO A 33 -1.55 -7.58 6.51
C PRO A 33 -0.05 -7.56 6.23
N GLU A 34 0.72 -8.30 7.02
CA GLU A 34 2.16 -8.38 6.81
C GLU A 34 2.54 -8.96 5.46
N ASP A 35 1.67 -9.81 4.91
CA ASP A 35 1.89 -10.43 3.61
C ASP A 35 1.32 -9.64 2.44
N TRP A 36 0.75 -8.44 2.71
CA TRP A 36 0.30 -7.58 1.64
C TRP A 36 1.50 -7.11 0.82
N VAL A 37 1.33 -7.10 -0.49
CA VAL A 37 2.40 -6.69 -1.40
C VAL A 37 1.86 -5.67 -2.39
N CYS A 38 2.78 -4.94 -3.01
CA CYS A 38 2.43 -3.97 -4.05
C CYS A 38 1.66 -4.68 -5.16
N PRO A 39 0.46 -4.19 -5.53
CA PRO A 39 -0.34 -4.85 -6.57
C PRO A 39 0.27 -4.72 -7.97
N LEU A 40 1.25 -3.83 -8.16
CA LEU A 40 1.88 -3.62 -9.47
C LEU A 40 3.18 -4.41 -9.63
N CYS A 41 4.04 -4.41 -8.61
CA CYS A 41 5.37 -5.03 -8.75
C CYS A 41 5.63 -6.17 -7.76
N GLY A 42 4.78 -6.35 -6.76
CA GLY A 42 4.84 -7.48 -5.86
C GLY A 42 5.83 -7.37 -4.71
N VAL A 43 6.44 -6.22 -4.48
CA VAL A 43 7.34 -6.05 -3.33
C VAL A 43 6.53 -5.88 -2.04
N GLY A 44 7.14 -6.20 -0.92
CA GLY A 44 6.51 -6.10 0.38
C GLY A 44 6.40 -4.67 0.90
N LYS A 45 5.76 -4.54 2.07
CA LYS A 45 5.54 -3.24 2.70
C LYS A 45 6.84 -2.51 3.02
N ASP A 46 7.93 -3.25 3.21
CA ASP A 46 9.23 -2.67 3.54
C ASP A 46 9.80 -1.80 2.42
N ASP A 47 9.30 -1.97 1.20
CA ASP A 47 9.73 -1.17 0.05
C ASP A 47 8.82 0.01 -0.22
N PHE A 48 8.05 0.42 0.78
CA PHE A 48 7.19 1.60 0.71
C PHE A 48 7.72 2.68 1.65
N SER A 49 7.59 3.92 1.21
CA SER A 49 7.97 5.10 2.00
C SER A 49 6.77 6.04 2.14
N PRO A 50 6.62 6.71 3.28
CA PRO A 50 5.55 7.69 3.43
C PRO A 50 5.72 8.83 2.44
N GLU A 51 4.63 9.19 1.78
CA GLU A 51 4.60 10.35 0.89
C GLU A 51 4.14 11.55 1.71
N ALA A 52 5.05 12.47 1.90
CA ALA A 52 4.76 13.66 2.70
C ALA A 52 3.92 14.67 1.91
#